data_c2029c7c43a69e95f953a054f4f0a033
#
_entry.id   c2029c7c43a69e95f953a054f4f0a033
#
_cell.length_a   1.000
_cell.length_b   1.000
_cell.length_c   1.000
_cell.angle_alpha   90.00
_cell.angle_beta   90.00
_cell.angle_gamma   90.00
#
_symmetry.space_group_name_H-M   'P 1'
#
loop_
_entity.id
_entity.type
_entity.pdbx_description
1 polymer ?
#
loop_
_entity_poly.entity_id
_entity_poly.type
_entity_poly.pdbx_seq_one_letter_code
_entity_poly.pdbx_strand_id
1 'polypeptide(L)'
;RKLVAVVSGANVNFDRLRHISERAELGEQREVILGVTIPEKRGSFRRFCNALGKRSVSEFNYRYASDAEAHVYVGMEIAAPEDRAALLNTLAGAGYGVEDMTDNEAAKLHVRHMVGGRRLGGKSEILYRFEFPERPGALLRFLSVLGTEWNITMFHYRNHGAAWGRVLVGFEGDAGDRRTLAAYLKR
;
A
#
# COMPACT_ATOMS: atom_id res chain seq x y z
N ARG A 1 4.85 -51.25 21.63
CA ARG A 1 5.93 -50.60 20.87
C ARG A 1 5.78 -49.08 21.05
N LYS A 2 6.84 -48.41 21.53
CA LYS A 2 6.88 -46.95 21.52
C LYS A 2 7.57 -46.52 20.25
N LEU A 3 6.93 -45.62 19.47
CA LEU A 3 7.51 -45.02 18.27
C LEU A 3 7.85 -43.57 18.61
N VAL A 4 9.06 -43.15 18.30
CA VAL A 4 9.51 -41.77 18.43
C VAL A 4 9.88 -41.29 17.03
N ALA A 5 9.21 -40.27 16.53
CA ALA A 5 9.58 -39.59 15.31
C ALA A 5 10.30 -38.28 15.66
N VAL A 6 11.52 -38.12 15.17
CA VAL A 6 12.27 -36.86 15.29
C VAL A 6 12.07 -36.08 14.02
N VAL A 7 11.35 -34.97 14.09
CA VAL A 7 11.25 -34.01 12.97
C VAL A 7 12.46 -33.10 13.07
N SER A 8 13.54 -33.47 12.40
CA SER A 8 14.78 -32.70 12.38
C SER A 8 14.81 -31.77 11.18
N GLY A 9 14.57 -30.49 11.40
CA GLY A 9 14.84 -29.42 10.46
C GLY A 9 13.91 -29.42 9.25
N ALA A 10 13.56 -28.25 8.82
CA ALA A 10 12.82 -28.04 7.60
C ALA A 10 13.80 -27.86 6.44
N ASN A 11 13.89 -28.85 5.58
CA ASN A 11 14.37 -28.61 4.22
C ASN A 11 13.23 -27.90 3.44
N VAL A 12 12.87 -26.68 3.90
CA VAL A 12 11.78 -25.90 3.34
C VAL A 12 12.39 -24.84 2.44
N ASN A 13 12.01 -24.89 1.18
CA ASN A 13 12.27 -23.82 0.24
C ASN A 13 11.59 -22.54 0.74
N PHE A 14 12.33 -21.44 0.85
CA PHE A 14 11.81 -20.14 1.32
C PHE A 14 10.63 -19.63 0.50
N ASP A 15 10.54 -19.96 -0.79
CA ASP A 15 9.39 -19.63 -1.63
C ASP A 15 8.12 -20.38 -1.20
N ARG A 16 8.27 -21.62 -0.73
CA ARG A 16 7.14 -22.37 -0.14
C ARG A 16 6.70 -21.79 1.20
N LEU A 17 7.64 -21.34 2.05
CA LEU A 17 7.28 -20.67 3.30
C LEU A 17 6.51 -19.38 3.03
N ARG A 18 6.95 -18.59 2.06
CA ARG A 18 6.20 -17.40 1.64
C ARG A 18 4.79 -17.75 1.17
N HIS A 19 4.66 -18.75 0.30
CA HIS A 19 3.38 -19.18 -0.21
C HIS A 19 2.45 -19.70 0.92
N ILE A 20 3.00 -20.42 1.90
CA ILE A 20 2.24 -20.89 3.06
C ILE A 20 1.82 -19.72 3.94
N SER A 21 2.70 -18.76 4.20
CA SER A 21 2.40 -17.55 4.97
C SER A 21 1.31 -16.73 4.31
N GLU A 22 1.45 -16.44 3.01
CA GLU A 22 0.44 -15.71 2.23
C GLU A 22 -0.92 -16.43 2.25
N ARG A 23 -0.95 -17.74 2.17
CA ARG A 23 -2.21 -18.52 2.25
C ARG A 23 -2.78 -18.60 3.66
N ALA A 24 -1.94 -18.63 4.69
CA ALA A 24 -2.39 -18.60 6.07
C ALA A 24 -3.07 -17.26 6.39
N GLU A 25 -2.48 -16.15 5.98
CA GLU A 25 -3.07 -14.81 6.12
C GLU A 25 -4.42 -14.69 5.43
N LEU A 26 -4.55 -15.30 4.23
CA LEU A 26 -5.81 -15.38 3.50
C LEU A 26 -6.87 -16.23 4.21
N GLY A 27 -6.45 -17.38 4.78
CA GLY A 27 -7.34 -18.32 5.48
C GLY A 27 -7.84 -17.78 6.81
N GLU A 28 -7.08 -16.91 7.47
CA GLU A 28 -7.44 -16.29 8.75
C GLU A 28 -8.31 -15.04 8.60
N GLN A 29 -8.62 -14.60 7.36
CA GLN A 29 -9.39 -13.38 7.07
C GLN A 29 -8.88 -12.13 7.79
N ARG A 30 -7.56 -12.05 7.96
CA ARG A 30 -6.89 -10.93 8.65
C ARG A 30 -6.44 -9.80 7.74
N GLU A 31 -6.65 -9.94 6.44
CA GLU A 31 -6.32 -8.93 5.45
C GLU A 31 -7.56 -8.56 4.65
N VAL A 32 -7.78 -7.27 4.46
CA VAL A 32 -8.75 -6.69 3.52
C VAL A 32 -8.01 -6.09 2.35
N ILE A 33 -8.47 -6.39 1.14
CA ILE A 33 -7.91 -5.85 -0.10
C ILE A 33 -8.99 -5.05 -0.82
N LEU A 34 -8.70 -3.78 -1.06
CA LEU A 34 -9.64 -2.83 -1.64
C LEU A 34 -9.06 -2.15 -2.89
N GLY A 35 -9.91 -2.02 -3.91
CA GLY A 35 -9.74 -1.04 -4.97
C GLY A 35 -10.51 0.23 -4.63
N VAL A 36 -9.85 1.37 -4.58
CA VAL A 36 -10.49 2.63 -4.18
C VAL A 36 -10.26 3.69 -5.23
N THR A 37 -11.33 4.35 -5.64
CA THR A 37 -11.25 5.52 -6.53
C THR A 37 -11.18 6.79 -5.68
N ILE A 38 -10.14 7.58 -5.89
CA ILE A 38 -9.93 8.87 -5.21
C ILE A 38 -9.86 10.01 -6.23
N PRO A 39 -10.27 11.24 -5.88
CA PRO A 39 -10.07 12.40 -6.74
C PRO A 39 -8.58 12.68 -6.97
N GLU A 40 -8.18 12.97 -8.23
CA GLU A 40 -6.79 13.35 -8.55
C GLU A 40 -6.57 14.84 -8.24
N LYS A 41 -6.45 15.16 -6.95
CA LYS A 41 -6.19 16.50 -6.44
C LYS A 41 -5.12 16.45 -5.36
N ARG A 42 -4.28 17.48 -5.28
CA ARG A 42 -3.29 17.61 -4.21
C ARG A 42 -3.92 17.36 -2.84
N GLY A 43 -3.30 16.51 -2.05
CA GLY A 43 -3.75 16.12 -0.71
C GLY A 43 -4.84 15.05 -0.67
N SER A 44 -5.43 14.60 -1.79
CA SER A 44 -6.42 13.51 -1.81
C SER A 44 -5.85 12.20 -1.28
N PHE A 45 -4.63 11.89 -1.66
CA PHE A 45 -3.91 10.73 -1.17
C PHE A 45 -3.79 10.73 0.36
N ARG A 46 -3.37 11.87 0.95
CA ARG A 46 -3.28 12.01 2.41
C ARG A 46 -4.65 11.95 3.09
N ARG A 47 -5.69 12.57 2.50
CA ARG A 47 -7.06 12.46 3.02
C ARG A 47 -7.56 11.04 3.03
N PHE A 48 -7.29 10.29 1.96
CA PHE A 48 -7.61 8.87 1.88
C PHE A 48 -6.90 8.07 2.98
N CYS A 49 -5.58 8.25 3.15
CA CYS A 49 -4.84 7.57 4.22
C CYS A 49 -5.35 7.95 5.62
N ASN A 50 -5.81 9.20 5.84
CA ASN A 50 -6.46 9.57 7.10
C ASN A 50 -7.77 8.79 7.31
N ALA A 51 -8.55 8.55 6.26
CA ALA A 51 -9.79 7.76 6.34
C ALA A 51 -9.52 6.28 6.66
N LEU A 52 -8.37 5.74 6.22
CA LEU A 52 -7.92 4.39 6.61
C LEU A 52 -7.55 4.29 8.10
N GLY A 53 -7.18 5.40 8.72
CA GLY A 53 -6.81 5.48 10.13
C GLY A 53 -5.42 4.89 10.41
N LYS A 54 -5.22 4.39 11.64
CA LYS A 54 -3.93 3.85 12.12
C LYS A 54 -3.78 2.33 11.88
N ARG A 55 -4.47 1.80 10.87
CA ARG A 55 -4.35 0.37 10.53
C ARG A 55 -2.99 0.07 9.93
N SER A 56 -2.52 -1.16 10.12
CA SER A 56 -1.36 -1.67 9.40
C SER A 56 -1.73 -1.82 7.92
N VAL A 57 -0.95 -1.18 7.07
CA VAL A 57 -1.09 -1.31 5.62
C VAL A 57 -0.11 -2.38 5.16
N SER A 58 -0.62 -3.46 4.59
CA SER A 58 0.20 -4.54 4.03
C SER A 58 0.73 -4.17 2.64
N GLU A 59 -0.09 -3.43 1.89
CA GLU A 59 0.24 -3.04 0.53
C GLU A 59 -0.47 -1.75 0.14
N PHE A 60 0.20 -0.93 -0.66
CA PHE A 60 -0.38 0.28 -1.20
C PHE A 60 0.20 0.60 -2.57
N ASN A 61 -0.63 0.53 -3.60
CA ASN A 61 -0.27 0.83 -4.97
C ASN A 61 -1.15 1.96 -5.50
N TYR A 62 -0.53 3.05 -5.86
CA TYR A 62 -1.17 4.19 -6.49
C TYR A 62 -0.39 4.63 -7.71
N ARG A 63 -1.10 4.92 -8.77
CA ARG A 63 -0.54 5.55 -9.96
C ARG A 63 -1.52 6.57 -10.50
N TYR A 64 -1.02 7.75 -10.80
CA TYR A 64 -1.75 8.76 -11.54
C TYR A 64 -2.26 8.18 -12.87
N ALA A 65 -3.54 8.29 -13.13
CA ALA A 65 -4.17 7.73 -14.32
C ALA A 65 -4.83 8.81 -15.19
N SER A 66 -5.48 9.81 -14.58
CA SER A 66 -6.18 10.90 -15.25
C SER A 66 -6.14 12.18 -14.42
N ASP A 67 -6.55 13.32 -14.99
CA ASP A 67 -6.65 14.58 -14.25
C ASP A 67 -7.85 14.63 -13.28
N ALA A 68 -8.76 13.66 -13.35
CA ALA A 68 -9.98 13.64 -12.56
C ALA A 68 -9.90 12.67 -11.38
N GLU A 69 -9.46 11.44 -11.63
CA GLU A 69 -9.52 10.33 -10.69
C GLU A 69 -8.27 9.46 -10.77
N ALA A 70 -7.95 8.85 -9.63
CA ALA A 70 -6.93 7.82 -9.53
C ALA A 70 -7.49 6.57 -8.84
N HIS A 71 -6.94 5.43 -9.21
CA HIS A 71 -7.26 4.15 -8.59
C HIS A 71 -6.14 3.72 -7.66
N VAL A 72 -6.52 3.40 -6.44
CA VAL A 72 -5.61 2.92 -5.39
C VAL A 72 -5.94 1.47 -5.11
N TYR A 73 -4.93 0.63 -5.12
CA TYR A 73 -5.01 -0.72 -4.59
C TYR A 73 -4.38 -0.74 -3.21
N VAL A 74 -5.12 -1.13 -2.19
CA VAL A 74 -4.66 -1.13 -0.81
C VAL A 74 -5.01 -2.43 -0.11
N GLY A 75 -4.00 -3.04 0.53
CA GLY A 75 -4.13 -4.15 1.46
C GLY A 75 -3.95 -3.65 2.89
N MET A 76 -4.77 -4.12 3.81
CA MET A 76 -4.72 -3.74 5.22
C MET A 76 -5.01 -4.91 6.14
N GLU A 77 -4.30 -4.95 7.25
CA GLU A 77 -4.60 -5.89 8.33
C GLU A 77 -5.86 -5.45 9.09
N ILE A 78 -6.69 -6.42 9.42
CA ILE A 78 -7.88 -6.26 10.27
C ILE A 78 -7.79 -7.19 11.47
N ALA A 79 -8.32 -6.73 12.61
CA ALA A 79 -8.30 -7.52 13.84
C ALA A 79 -9.40 -8.59 13.87
N ALA A 80 -10.54 -8.32 13.22
CA ALA A 80 -11.69 -9.20 13.16
C ALA A 80 -12.44 -9.04 11.82
N PRO A 81 -13.18 -10.05 11.35
CA PRO A 81 -13.96 -9.99 10.11
C PRO A 81 -14.96 -8.83 10.07
N GLU A 82 -15.50 -8.43 11.22
CA GLU A 82 -16.45 -7.31 11.35
C GLU A 82 -15.81 -5.95 11.00
N ASP A 83 -14.50 -5.83 11.17
CA ASP A 83 -13.74 -4.61 10.82
C ASP A 83 -13.78 -4.32 9.31
N ARG A 84 -13.94 -5.37 8.48
CA ARG A 84 -14.09 -5.24 7.02
C ARG A 84 -15.33 -4.41 6.68
N ALA A 85 -16.48 -4.76 7.21
CA ALA A 85 -17.73 -4.05 6.95
C ALA A 85 -17.68 -2.61 7.49
N ALA A 86 -17.12 -2.41 8.68
CA ALA A 86 -16.95 -1.09 9.29
C ALA A 86 -16.05 -0.19 8.44
N LEU A 87 -14.97 -0.73 7.90
CA LEU A 87 -14.05 -0.02 7.02
C LEU A 87 -14.72 0.38 5.70
N LEU A 88 -15.42 -0.54 5.04
CA LEU A 88 -16.17 -0.26 3.80
C LEU A 88 -17.19 0.85 4.01
N ASN A 89 -17.96 0.80 5.09
CA ASN A 89 -18.95 1.82 5.44
C ASN A 89 -18.27 3.18 5.71
N THR A 90 -17.13 3.19 6.39
CA THR A 90 -16.36 4.42 6.67
C THR A 90 -15.88 5.08 5.38
N LEU A 91 -15.34 4.31 4.45
CA LEU A 91 -14.85 4.82 3.17
C LEU A 91 -15.99 5.28 2.26
N ALA A 92 -17.07 4.51 2.18
CA ALA A 92 -18.26 4.89 1.41
C ALA A 92 -18.91 6.17 1.98
N GLY A 93 -19.01 6.28 3.31
CA GLY A 93 -19.49 7.48 3.99
C GLY A 93 -18.63 8.72 3.78
N ALA A 94 -17.32 8.53 3.53
CA ALA A 94 -16.39 9.60 3.16
C ALA A 94 -16.44 9.93 1.64
N GLY A 95 -17.33 9.30 0.87
CA GLY A 95 -17.56 9.58 -0.54
C GLY A 95 -16.60 8.89 -1.50
N TYR A 96 -15.85 7.87 -1.05
CA TYR A 96 -14.98 7.08 -1.92
C TYR A 96 -15.75 5.98 -2.65
N GLY A 97 -15.45 5.78 -3.94
CA GLY A 97 -15.83 4.56 -4.67
C GLY A 97 -14.93 3.42 -4.19
N VAL A 98 -15.52 2.38 -3.61
CA VAL A 98 -14.76 1.25 -3.03
C VAL A 98 -15.21 -0.05 -3.67
N GLU A 99 -14.26 -0.82 -4.15
CA GLU A 99 -14.44 -2.19 -4.61
C GLU A 99 -13.73 -3.14 -3.64
N ASP A 100 -14.48 -4.03 -3.05
CA ASP A 100 -13.92 -5.04 -2.14
C ASP A 100 -13.37 -6.22 -2.95
N MET A 101 -12.06 -6.34 -2.96
CA MET A 101 -11.31 -7.39 -3.68
C MET A 101 -10.80 -8.49 -2.75
N THR A 102 -11.21 -8.48 -1.48
CA THR A 102 -10.70 -9.39 -0.45
C THR A 102 -10.84 -10.86 -0.82
N ASP A 103 -11.92 -11.23 -1.50
CA ASP A 103 -12.17 -12.62 -1.91
C ASP A 103 -11.81 -12.88 -3.38
N ASN A 104 -11.17 -11.91 -4.05
CA ASN A 104 -10.76 -12.03 -5.45
C ASN A 104 -9.34 -12.61 -5.56
N GLU A 105 -9.23 -13.89 -5.90
CA GLU A 105 -7.96 -14.59 -6.08
C GLU A 105 -7.06 -13.94 -7.17
N ALA A 106 -7.65 -13.47 -8.27
CA ALA A 106 -6.88 -12.81 -9.32
C ALA A 106 -6.28 -11.47 -8.84
N ALA A 107 -7.03 -10.71 -8.04
CA ALA A 107 -6.53 -9.50 -7.42
C ALA A 107 -5.35 -9.80 -6.48
N LYS A 108 -5.46 -10.83 -5.65
CA LYS A 108 -4.42 -11.23 -4.71
C LYS A 108 -3.14 -11.73 -5.38
N LEU A 109 -3.27 -12.50 -6.45
CA LEU A 109 -2.15 -13.15 -7.11
C LEU A 109 -1.48 -12.25 -8.16
N HIS A 110 -2.23 -11.40 -8.81
CA HIS A 110 -1.76 -10.63 -9.96
C HIS A 110 -1.76 -9.12 -9.75
N VAL A 111 -2.89 -8.54 -9.34
CA VAL A 111 -3.03 -7.08 -9.23
C VAL A 111 -2.08 -6.52 -8.17
N ARG A 112 -1.89 -7.23 -7.06
CA ARG A 112 -0.98 -6.80 -5.99
C ARG A 112 0.49 -6.64 -6.43
N HIS A 113 0.90 -7.25 -7.52
CA HIS A 113 2.26 -7.14 -8.04
C HIS A 113 2.40 -6.11 -9.18
N MET A 114 1.29 -5.51 -9.61
CA MET A 114 1.27 -4.54 -10.69
C MET A 114 1.56 -3.14 -10.15
N VAL A 115 2.77 -2.67 -10.36
CA VAL A 115 3.10 -1.25 -10.15
C VAL A 115 2.65 -0.50 -11.39
N GLY A 116 1.56 0.24 -11.25
CA GLY A 116 0.80 0.99 -12.23
C GLY A 116 1.46 1.45 -13.50
N GLY A 117 0.67 1.69 -14.51
CA GLY A 117 1.00 1.94 -15.89
C GLY A 117 1.83 3.20 -16.20
N ARG A 118 1.86 3.54 -17.48
CA ARG A 118 2.51 4.73 -18.00
C ARG A 118 1.70 5.96 -17.63
N ARG A 119 2.35 7.00 -17.12
CA ARG A 119 1.73 8.31 -16.94
C ARG A 119 1.23 8.84 -18.30
N LEU A 120 -0.05 9.13 -18.37
CA LEU A 120 -0.65 9.83 -19.52
C LEU A 120 -0.58 11.33 -19.23
N GLY A 121 0.15 12.07 -20.07
CA GLY A 121 0.23 13.54 -19.98
C GLY A 121 1.55 14.10 -19.47
N GLY A 122 2.33 14.50 -20.34
CA GLY A 122 3.40 15.48 -20.54
C GLY A 122 4.31 15.98 -19.42
N LYS A 123 4.04 15.84 -18.17
CA LYS A 123 4.92 16.36 -17.11
C LYS A 123 5.94 15.31 -16.67
N SER A 124 7.18 15.75 -16.45
CA SER A 124 8.26 14.91 -15.94
C SER A 124 7.96 14.41 -14.54
N GLU A 125 8.59 13.33 -14.15
CA GLU A 125 8.44 12.68 -12.86
C GLU A 125 9.81 12.48 -12.21
N ILE A 126 9.89 12.76 -10.91
CA ILE A 126 11.09 12.55 -10.10
C ILE A 126 10.79 11.41 -9.13
N LEU A 127 11.62 10.36 -9.14
CA LEU A 127 11.44 9.19 -8.29
C LEU A 127 12.37 9.25 -7.08
N TYR A 128 11.83 8.93 -5.91
CA TYR A 128 12.55 8.74 -4.65
C TYR A 128 12.19 7.43 -4.00
N ARG A 129 13.19 6.81 -3.37
CA ARG A 129 12.99 5.69 -2.45
C ARG A 129 13.15 6.20 -1.02
N PHE A 130 12.19 5.85 -0.17
CA PHE A 130 12.21 6.14 1.26
C PHE A 130 12.23 4.85 2.07
N GLU A 131 12.78 4.95 3.28
CA GLU A 131 12.76 3.88 4.27
C GLU A 131 12.30 4.48 5.61
N PHE A 132 11.42 3.78 6.30
CA PHE A 132 10.95 4.18 7.63
C PHE A 132 10.69 2.95 8.51
N PRO A 133 10.76 3.08 9.86
CA PRO A 133 10.45 1.96 10.75
C PRO A 133 9.02 1.47 10.56
N GLU A 134 8.85 0.15 10.36
CA GLU A 134 7.56 -0.48 10.12
C GLU A 134 6.80 -0.64 11.43
N ARG A 135 5.67 0.04 11.56
CA ARG A 135 4.75 -0.03 12.70
C ARG A 135 3.39 0.53 12.31
N PRO A 136 2.31 0.14 13.02
CA PRO A 136 0.97 0.68 12.76
C PRO A 136 0.97 2.22 12.71
N GLY A 137 0.40 2.78 11.64
CA GLY A 137 0.35 4.22 11.39
C GLY A 137 1.63 4.85 10.83
N ALA A 138 2.69 4.07 10.55
CA ALA A 138 3.94 4.60 10.00
C ALA A 138 3.74 5.27 8.64
N LEU A 139 2.94 4.65 7.76
CA LEU A 139 2.59 5.22 6.47
C LEU A 139 1.91 6.58 6.60
N LEU A 140 0.90 6.70 7.47
CA LEU A 140 0.20 7.95 7.70
C LEU A 140 1.14 9.03 8.24
N ARG A 141 2.03 8.67 9.17
CA ARG A 141 3.05 9.58 9.70
C ARG A 141 4.00 10.04 8.60
N PHE A 142 4.50 9.13 7.76
CA PHE A 142 5.34 9.45 6.61
C PHE A 142 4.66 10.46 5.69
N LEU A 143 3.40 10.21 5.30
CA LEU A 143 2.64 11.12 4.44
C LEU A 143 2.35 12.47 5.10
N SER A 144 2.19 12.51 6.42
CA SER A 144 2.01 13.76 7.16
C SER A 144 3.26 14.62 7.15
N VAL A 145 4.44 14.00 7.27
CA VAL A 145 5.74 14.68 7.15
C VAL A 145 6.01 15.12 5.72
N LEU A 146 5.65 14.27 4.74
CA LEU A 146 5.80 14.58 3.33
C LEU A 146 4.97 15.81 2.91
N GLY A 147 3.85 16.07 3.60
CA GLY A 147 3.01 17.25 3.35
C GLY A 147 2.20 17.17 2.06
N THR A 148 1.84 18.34 1.53
CA THR A 148 0.99 18.47 0.32
C THR A 148 1.56 19.43 -0.72
N GLU A 149 2.80 19.88 -0.54
CA GLU A 149 3.42 20.85 -1.44
C GLU A 149 3.72 20.25 -2.81
N TRP A 150 4.00 18.95 -2.84
CA TRP A 150 4.31 18.20 -4.07
C TRP A 150 3.18 17.24 -4.43
N ASN A 151 2.87 17.17 -5.71
CA ASN A 151 1.91 16.20 -6.23
C ASN A 151 2.58 14.83 -6.32
N ILE A 152 1.99 13.82 -5.65
CA ILE A 152 2.42 12.43 -5.75
C ILE A 152 1.79 11.85 -7.01
N THR A 153 2.60 11.28 -7.88
CA THR A 153 2.18 10.68 -9.15
C THR A 153 2.24 9.16 -9.14
N MET A 154 3.04 8.62 -8.23
CA MET A 154 3.17 7.19 -8.00
C MET A 154 3.49 6.94 -6.53
N PHE A 155 2.91 5.92 -5.96
CA PHE A 155 3.23 5.45 -4.62
C PHE A 155 3.16 3.93 -4.61
N HIS A 156 4.28 3.30 -4.30
CA HIS A 156 4.36 1.86 -4.19
C HIS A 156 4.98 1.48 -2.86
N TYR A 157 4.19 0.84 -2.03
CA TYR A 157 4.59 0.33 -0.73
C TYR A 157 4.11 -1.11 -0.57
N ARG A 158 4.96 -1.94 -0.01
CA ARG A 158 4.61 -3.30 0.41
C ARG A 158 5.33 -3.64 1.70
N ASN A 159 4.57 -4.10 2.68
CA ASN A 159 5.11 -4.67 3.91
C ASN A 159 5.53 -6.13 3.64
N HIS A 160 6.80 -6.42 3.83
CA HIS A 160 7.36 -7.76 3.68
C HIS A 160 7.69 -8.41 5.03
N GLY A 161 7.11 -7.92 6.13
CA GLY A 161 7.43 -8.38 7.48
C GLY A 161 8.83 -7.93 7.96
N ALA A 162 9.47 -6.98 7.25
CA ALA A 162 10.74 -6.42 7.66
C ALA A 162 10.55 -5.33 8.72
N ALA A 163 11.57 -5.07 9.53
CA ALA A 163 11.55 -3.98 10.53
C ALA A 163 11.50 -2.59 9.89
N TRP A 164 11.78 -2.48 8.59
CA TRP A 164 11.82 -1.24 7.83
C TRP A 164 10.92 -1.35 6.59
N GLY A 165 9.95 -0.46 6.49
CA GLY A 165 9.12 -0.24 5.31
C GLY A 165 9.91 0.48 4.22
N ARG A 166 9.74 0.04 2.97
CA ARG A 166 10.37 0.63 1.79
C ARG A 166 9.30 1.12 0.85
N VAL A 167 9.41 2.38 0.47
CA VAL A 167 8.45 3.06 -0.39
C VAL A 167 9.15 3.63 -1.60
N LEU A 168 8.56 3.41 -2.78
CA LEU A 168 8.92 4.12 -4.00
C LEU A 168 7.84 5.17 -4.27
N VAL A 169 8.26 6.44 -4.36
CA VAL A 169 7.35 7.58 -4.58
C VAL A 169 7.77 8.35 -5.81
N GLY A 170 6.80 8.61 -6.69
CA GLY A 170 6.95 9.53 -7.81
C GLY A 170 6.33 10.89 -7.47
N PHE A 171 7.03 11.95 -7.79
CA PHE A 171 6.58 13.33 -7.66
C PHE A 171 6.52 13.99 -9.03
N GLU A 172 5.49 14.80 -9.24
CA GLU A 172 5.41 15.66 -10.41
C GLU A 172 6.49 16.73 -10.33
N GLY A 173 7.37 16.79 -11.33
CA GLY A 173 8.45 17.78 -11.41
C GLY A 173 9.46 17.40 -12.47
N ASP A 174 10.26 18.37 -12.88
CA ASP A 174 11.32 18.18 -13.86
C ASP A 174 12.72 18.15 -13.21
N ALA A 175 13.76 18.12 -14.05
CA ALA A 175 15.15 18.12 -13.57
C ALA A 175 15.51 19.38 -12.77
N GLY A 176 14.87 20.53 -13.06
CA GLY A 176 15.06 21.80 -12.32
C GLY A 176 14.47 21.74 -10.92
N ASP A 177 13.36 21.04 -10.74
CA ASP A 177 12.66 20.89 -9.46
C ASP A 177 13.40 19.96 -8.49
N ARG A 178 14.31 19.12 -8.98
CA ARG A 178 15.00 18.11 -8.17
C ARG A 178 15.72 18.68 -6.95
N ARG A 179 16.34 19.86 -7.08
CA ARG A 179 17.05 20.51 -5.97
C ARG A 179 16.08 21.04 -4.92
N THR A 180 14.99 21.64 -5.35
CA THR A 180 13.94 22.17 -4.47
C THR A 180 13.25 21.05 -3.69
N LEU A 181 12.89 19.97 -4.39
CA LEU A 181 12.32 18.77 -3.76
C LEU A 181 13.31 18.14 -2.78
N ALA A 182 14.59 18.01 -3.14
CA ALA A 182 15.61 17.47 -2.23
C ALA A 182 15.81 18.33 -0.98
N ALA A 183 15.73 19.65 -1.10
CA ALA A 183 15.80 20.57 0.05
C ALA A 183 14.54 20.46 0.93
N TYR A 184 13.38 20.31 0.33
CA TYR A 184 12.11 20.08 1.03
C TYR A 184 12.12 18.78 1.83
N LEU A 185 12.61 17.70 1.26
CA LEU A 185 12.66 16.36 1.89
C LEU A 185 13.70 16.25 3.02
N LYS A 186 14.58 17.23 3.19
CA LYS A 186 15.57 17.29 4.28
C LYS A 186 15.08 18.06 5.53
N ARG A 187 13.92 18.71 5.48
CA ARG A 187 13.29 19.43 6.61
C ARG A 187 12.61 18.45 7.56
#